data_0e5c75e8eb1aafe2679244a104e98079
#
_entry.id   0e5c75e8eb1aafe2679244a104e98079
#
_cell.length_a   1.000
_cell.length_b   1.000
_cell.length_c   1.000
_cell.angle_alpha   90.00
_cell.angle_beta   90.00
_cell.angle_gamma   90.00
#
_symmetry.space_group_name_H-M   'P 1'
#
loop_
_entity.id
_entity.type
_entity.pdbx_description
1 polymer ?
#
loop_
_entity_poly.entity_id
_entity_poly.type
_entity_poly.pdbx_seq_one_letter_code
_entity_poly.pdbx_strand_id
1 'polypeptide(L)'
;MKKVICLRIHQFRACLSPLGKISCRPLFGGYSLAIDNTVFAMMAEGEIYLRVCEQSAEYRVAHKNPLLKMQKNGRLVALKYYHIDEELWRDSKMLFHLSALSLQSARHEKHRQRHSGRLKNLPNISFHMELQLINSG
;
A
#
# COMPACT_ATOMS: atom_id res chain seq x y z
N MET A 1 14.83 -1.08 -17.71
CA MET A 1 13.77 -1.39 -16.77
C MET A 1 14.16 -1.19 -15.32
N LYS A 2 15.29 -1.75 -14.91
CA LYS A 2 15.78 -1.53 -13.54
C LYS A 2 15.98 -0.06 -13.23
N LYS A 3 16.42 0.72 -14.21
CA LYS A 3 16.64 2.16 -14.03
C LYS A 3 15.34 2.90 -13.73
N VAL A 4 14.24 2.52 -14.39
CA VAL A 4 12.94 3.15 -14.17
C VAL A 4 12.44 2.87 -12.75
N ILE A 5 12.56 1.62 -12.31
CA ILE A 5 12.17 1.23 -10.96
C ILE A 5 13.01 1.99 -9.93
N CYS A 6 14.30 2.04 -10.13
CA CYS A 6 15.20 2.76 -9.21
C CYS A 6 14.86 4.25 -9.16
N LEU A 7 14.52 4.84 -10.31
CA LEU A 7 14.20 6.25 -10.36
C LEU A 7 12.95 6.57 -9.53
N ARG A 8 11.89 5.79 -9.70
CA ARG A 8 10.65 5.98 -8.95
C ARG A 8 10.87 5.79 -7.46
N ILE A 9 11.59 4.76 -7.07
CA ILE A 9 11.84 4.51 -5.66
C ILE A 9 12.71 5.61 -5.02
N HIS A 10 13.66 6.15 -5.77
CA HIS A 10 14.47 7.26 -5.27
C HIS A 10 13.62 8.50 -5.05
N GLN A 11 12.76 8.81 -6.01
CA GLN A 11 11.86 9.94 -5.90
C GLN A 11 10.91 9.76 -4.70
N PHE A 12 10.39 8.56 -4.54
CA PHE A 12 9.49 8.23 -3.44
C PHE A 12 10.20 8.39 -2.10
N ARG A 13 11.39 7.83 -1.98
CA ARG A 13 12.19 7.95 -0.75
C ARG A 13 12.49 9.39 -0.40
N ALA A 14 12.84 10.19 -1.40
CA ALA A 14 13.16 11.60 -1.18
C ALA A 14 11.92 12.35 -0.69
N CYS A 15 10.77 12.10 -1.30
CA CYS A 15 9.51 12.73 -0.91
C CYS A 15 9.13 12.37 0.52
N LEU A 16 9.32 11.12 0.91
CA LEU A 16 8.85 10.61 2.19
C LEU A 16 9.91 10.58 3.29
N SER A 17 11.07 11.15 3.05
CA SER A 17 12.14 11.13 4.05
C SER A 17 11.70 11.62 5.44
N PRO A 18 10.85 12.65 5.58
CA PRO A 18 10.38 13.03 6.91
C PRO A 18 9.55 11.98 7.64
N LEU A 19 8.96 11.03 6.90
CA LEU A 19 8.18 9.95 7.51
C LEU A 19 9.05 8.82 8.02
N GLY A 20 10.24 8.66 7.45
CA GLY A 20 11.16 7.61 7.82
C GLY A 20 11.83 6.97 6.62
N LYS A 21 12.62 5.94 6.91
CA LYS A 21 13.36 5.23 5.88
C LYS A 21 12.51 4.08 5.32
N ILE A 22 12.39 4.06 3.99
CA ILE A 22 11.61 3.02 3.32
C ILE A 22 12.48 1.79 3.12
N SER A 23 12.00 0.64 3.56
CA SER A 23 12.60 -0.65 3.28
C SER A 23 11.77 -1.39 2.24
N CYS A 24 12.44 -2.20 1.42
CA CYS A 24 11.80 -2.97 0.35
C CYS A 24 12.01 -4.45 0.60
N ARG A 25 10.97 -5.25 0.41
CA ARG A 25 11.08 -6.71 0.47
C ARG A 25 10.35 -7.34 -0.71
N PRO A 26 10.93 -8.36 -1.33
CA PRO A 26 10.24 -9.05 -2.42
C PRO A 26 8.92 -9.66 -1.94
N LEU A 27 7.89 -9.50 -2.76
CA LEU A 27 6.57 -10.02 -2.43
C LEU A 27 5.76 -10.18 -3.71
N PHE A 28 5.32 -11.40 -4.01
CA PHE A 28 4.43 -11.70 -5.14
C PHE A 28 4.91 -11.14 -6.49
N GLY A 29 6.19 -11.26 -6.77
CA GLY A 29 6.73 -10.75 -8.03
C GLY A 29 7.00 -9.26 -8.07
N GLY A 30 6.70 -8.56 -7.01
CA GLY A 30 7.02 -7.15 -6.82
C GLY A 30 7.74 -6.94 -5.50
N TYR A 31 7.48 -5.81 -4.88
CA TYR A 31 8.10 -5.48 -3.59
C TYR A 31 7.06 -4.83 -2.68
N SER A 32 7.13 -5.15 -1.40
CA SER A 32 6.42 -4.37 -0.40
C SER A 32 7.33 -3.26 0.10
N LEU A 33 6.74 -2.10 0.37
CA LEU A 33 7.46 -0.94 0.86
C LEU A 33 6.96 -0.62 2.27
N ALA A 34 7.90 -0.51 3.19
CA ALA A 34 7.57 -0.34 4.61
C ALA A 34 8.39 0.76 5.27
N ILE A 35 7.82 1.37 6.29
CA ILE A 35 8.52 2.26 7.20
C ILE A 35 8.30 1.70 8.60
N ASP A 36 9.39 1.48 9.34
CA ASP A 36 9.35 0.88 10.69
C ASP A 36 8.55 -0.43 10.69
N ASN A 37 8.83 -1.28 9.71
CA ASN A 37 8.20 -2.58 9.56
C ASN A 37 6.68 -2.55 9.29
N THR A 38 6.16 -1.38 8.93
CA THR A 38 4.77 -1.24 8.56
C THR A 38 4.66 -1.05 7.06
N VAL A 39 4.07 -2.04 6.37
CA VAL A 39 3.89 -1.97 4.91
C VAL A 39 2.74 -1.00 4.60
N PHE A 40 3.03 0.00 3.79
CA PHE A 40 2.03 1.01 3.40
C PHE A 40 1.94 1.21 1.90
N ALA A 41 2.81 0.56 1.15
CA ALA A 41 2.85 0.70 -0.31
C ALA A 41 3.41 -0.57 -0.93
N MET A 42 3.20 -0.71 -2.24
CA MET A 42 3.69 -1.83 -3.02
C MET A 42 4.32 -1.30 -4.30
N MET A 43 5.29 -2.03 -4.80
CA MET A 43 5.91 -1.71 -6.09
C MET A 43 5.78 -2.93 -6.99
N ALA A 44 5.22 -2.73 -8.18
CA ALA A 44 5.02 -3.80 -9.15
C ALA A 44 5.20 -3.24 -10.55
N GLU A 45 5.97 -3.94 -11.37
CA GLU A 45 6.20 -3.57 -12.78
C GLU A 45 6.66 -2.12 -12.94
N GLY A 46 7.50 -1.64 -12.04
CA GLY A 46 8.04 -0.29 -12.12
C GLY A 46 7.11 0.81 -11.62
N GLU A 47 5.95 0.44 -11.12
CA GLU A 47 4.97 1.38 -10.60
C GLU A 47 4.79 1.22 -9.10
N ILE A 48 4.46 2.32 -8.43
CA ILE A 48 4.24 2.30 -6.99
C ILE A 48 2.76 2.55 -6.70
N TYR A 49 2.26 1.82 -5.71
CA TYR A 49 0.86 1.85 -5.30
C TYR A 49 0.81 2.13 -3.80
N LEU A 50 -0.09 3.00 -3.39
CA LEU A 50 -0.30 3.32 -1.98
C LEU A 50 -1.46 2.52 -1.41
N ARG A 51 -1.33 2.15 -0.13
CA ARG A 51 -2.40 1.44 0.55
C ARG A 51 -3.67 2.30 0.59
N VAL A 52 -4.79 1.69 0.26
CA VAL A 52 -6.09 2.33 0.31
C VAL A 52 -6.47 2.61 1.77
N CYS A 53 -7.00 3.80 2.03
CA CYS A 53 -7.56 4.15 3.33
C CYS A 53 -8.76 5.06 3.11
N GLU A 54 -9.56 5.20 4.14
CA GLU A 54 -10.78 5.99 4.07
C GLU A 54 -10.49 7.45 3.67
N GLN A 55 -9.43 7.99 4.24
CA GLN A 55 -9.08 9.39 4.04
C GLN A 55 -8.63 9.70 2.60
N SER A 56 -8.25 8.70 1.84
CA SER A 56 -7.85 8.89 0.45
C SER A 56 -8.97 8.61 -0.55
N ALA A 57 -10.17 8.27 -0.07
CA ALA A 57 -11.26 7.86 -0.94
C ALA A 57 -11.67 8.94 -1.94
N GLU A 58 -11.78 10.18 -1.50
CA GLU A 58 -12.16 11.28 -2.37
C GLU A 58 -11.16 11.46 -3.51
N TYR A 59 -9.88 11.44 -3.18
CA TYR A 59 -8.83 11.58 -4.18
C TYR A 59 -8.91 10.45 -5.20
N ARG A 60 -9.04 9.20 -4.71
CA ARG A 60 -9.07 8.03 -5.60
C ARG A 60 -10.26 8.07 -6.55
N VAL A 61 -11.42 8.46 -6.05
CA VAL A 61 -12.63 8.55 -6.87
C VAL A 61 -12.48 9.66 -7.92
N ALA A 62 -12.00 10.82 -7.50
CA ALA A 62 -11.84 11.96 -8.39
C ALA A 62 -10.82 11.68 -9.50
N HIS A 63 -9.75 10.98 -9.20
CA HIS A 63 -8.68 10.71 -10.14
C HIS A 63 -8.76 9.34 -10.78
N LYS A 64 -9.72 8.53 -10.37
CA LYS A 64 -9.93 7.17 -10.92
C LYS A 64 -8.67 6.31 -10.90
N ASN A 65 -7.92 6.39 -9.79
CA ASN A 65 -6.69 5.62 -9.65
C ASN A 65 -7.00 4.12 -9.62
N PRO A 66 -6.41 3.34 -10.52
CA PRO A 66 -6.67 1.90 -10.55
C PRO A 66 -6.03 1.19 -9.37
N LEU A 67 -6.65 0.09 -8.95
CA LEU A 67 -6.09 -0.76 -7.92
C LEU A 67 -5.07 -1.71 -8.50
N LEU A 68 -4.09 -2.11 -7.69
CA LEU A 68 -3.11 -3.11 -8.06
C LEU A 68 -3.82 -4.46 -8.24
N LYS A 69 -3.56 -5.12 -9.36
CA LYS A 69 -4.12 -6.43 -9.63
C LYS A 69 -3.01 -7.46 -9.71
N MET A 70 -3.23 -8.60 -9.11
CA MET A 70 -2.27 -9.68 -9.10
C MET A 70 -2.95 -11.00 -9.45
N GLN A 71 -2.18 -11.88 -10.09
CA GLN A 71 -2.63 -13.24 -10.37
C GLN A 71 -2.52 -14.08 -9.11
N LYS A 72 -3.60 -14.73 -8.74
CA LYS A 72 -3.61 -15.63 -7.59
C LYS A 72 -4.49 -16.83 -7.93
N ASN A 73 -3.87 -18.00 -7.97
CA ASN A 73 -4.58 -19.25 -8.31
C ASN A 73 -5.34 -19.15 -9.64
N GLY A 74 -4.70 -18.53 -10.65
CA GLY A 74 -5.32 -18.38 -11.96
C GLY A 74 -6.38 -17.30 -12.07
N ARG A 75 -6.58 -16.54 -11.00
CA ARG A 75 -7.54 -15.44 -11.00
C ARG A 75 -6.85 -14.10 -10.82
N LEU A 76 -7.42 -13.08 -11.42
CA LEU A 76 -6.96 -11.72 -11.25
C LEU A 76 -7.67 -11.13 -10.03
N VAL A 77 -6.88 -10.79 -9.01
CA VAL A 77 -7.39 -10.27 -7.74
C VAL A 77 -6.94 -8.83 -7.57
N ALA A 78 -7.86 -7.96 -7.20
CA ALA A 78 -7.53 -6.56 -6.90
C ALA A 78 -7.12 -6.45 -5.43
N LEU A 79 -5.99 -5.81 -5.19
CA LEU A 79 -5.49 -5.57 -3.85
C LEU A 79 -5.85 -4.15 -3.41
N LYS A 80 -5.84 -3.91 -2.13
CA LYS A 80 -6.17 -2.59 -1.59
C LYS A 80 -4.98 -1.64 -1.65
N TYR A 81 -4.47 -1.45 -2.87
CA TYR A 81 -3.39 -0.51 -3.15
C TYR A 81 -3.72 0.20 -4.45
N TYR A 82 -3.64 1.52 -4.47
CA TYR A 82 -4.00 2.29 -5.66
C TYR A 82 -2.77 2.93 -6.29
N HIS A 83 -2.82 3.05 -7.61
CA HIS A 83 -1.71 3.51 -8.44
C HIS A 83 -1.38 4.98 -8.20
N ILE A 84 -0.09 5.28 -8.10
CA ILE A 84 0.39 6.67 -8.06
C ILE A 84 0.56 7.11 -9.51
N ASP A 85 -0.31 8.01 -9.97
CA ASP A 85 -0.27 8.50 -11.34
C ASP A 85 0.76 9.62 -11.52
N GLU A 86 0.97 10.02 -12.78
CA GLU A 86 1.95 11.06 -13.10
C GLU A 86 1.63 12.39 -12.44
N GLU A 87 0.36 12.72 -12.35
CA GLU A 87 -0.07 13.96 -11.72
C GLU A 87 0.36 13.98 -10.24
N LEU A 88 0.19 12.85 -9.56
CA LEU A 88 0.57 12.75 -8.16
C LEU A 88 2.09 12.79 -8.00
N TRP A 89 2.84 12.17 -8.92
CA TRP A 89 4.30 12.25 -8.89
C TRP A 89 4.80 13.68 -9.01
N ARG A 90 4.07 14.54 -9.68
CA ARG A 90 4.43 15.96 -9.85
C ARG A 90 4.02 16.82 -8.68
N ASP A 91 3.14 16.32 -7.82
CA ASP A 91 2.64 17.07 -6.66
C ASP A 91 3.21 16.44 -5.38
N SER A 92 4.42 16.82 -5.04
CA SER A 92 5.12 16.22 -3.91
C SER A 92 4.40 16.43 -2.58
N LYS A 93 3.69 17.54 -2.41
CA LYS A 93 2.94 17.81 -1.19
C LYS A 93 1.76 16.86 -1.05
N MET A 94 1.02 16.66 -2.12
CA MET A 94 -0.11 15.74 -2.11
C MET A 94 0.37 14.30 -1.98
N LEU A 95 1.45 13.95 -2.67
CA LEU A 95 2.04 12.62 -2.56
C LEU A 95 2.47 12.33 -1.12
N PHE A 96 3.12 13.29 -0.48
CA PHE A 96 3.50 13.16 0.92
C PHE A 96 2.27 12.97 1.80
N HIS A 97 1.26 13.80 1.59
CA HIS A 97 0.03 13.75 2.38
C HIS A 97 -0.67 12.40 2.26
N LEU A 98 -0.87 11.93 1.04
CA LEU A 98 -1.55 10.65 0.81
C LEU A 98 -0.72 9.48 1.31
N SER A 99 0.60 9.55 1.17
CA SER A 99 1.50 8.52 1.69
C SER A 99 1.46 8.47 3.21
N ALA A 100 1.43 9.62 3.85
CA ALA A 100 1.32 9.69 5.30
C ALA A 100 0.01 9.08 5.79
N LEU A 101 -1.08 9.34 5.09
CA LEU A 101 -2.38 8.74 5.41
C LEU A 101 -2.33 7.22 5.26
N SER A 102 -1.70 6.73 4.19
CA SER A 102 -1.56 5.29 3.96
C SER A 102 -0.75 4.63 5.08
N LEU A 103 0.35 5.27 5.48
CA LEU A 103 1.20 4.75 6.55
C LEU A 103 0.46 4.75 7.88
N GLN A 104 -0.24 5.82 8.19
CA GLN A 104 -1.00 5.95 9.43
C GLN A 104 -2.09 4.89 9.49
N SER A 105 -2.81 4.70 8.40
CA SER A 105 -3.84 3.68 8.29
C SER A 105 -3.26 2.28 8.47
N ALA A 106 -2.11 2.02 7.86
CA ALA A 106 -1.45 0.72 7.96
C ALA A 106 -0.99 0.45 9.39
N ARG A 107 -0.47 1.46 10.09
CA ARG A 107 -0.07 1.34 11.48
C ARG A 107 -1.27 1.04 12.37
N HIS A 108 -2.36 1.71 12.11
CA HIS A 108 -3.59 1.52 12.87
C HIS A 108 -4.13 0.11 12.68
N GLU A 109 -4.15 -0.37 11.46
CA GLU A 109 -4.60 -1.72 11.14
C GLU A 109 -3.69 -2.77 11.78
N LYS A 110 -2.39 -2.57 11.73
CA LYS A 110 -1.42 -3.46 12.37
C LYS A 110 -1.66 -3.54 13.88
N HIS A 111 -1.94 -2.39 14.50
CA HIS A 111 -2.24 -2.33 15.92
C HIS A 111 -3.53 -3.08 16.25
N ARG A 112 -4.55 -2.91 15.44
CA ARG A 112 -5.82 -3.63 15.61
C ARG A 112 -5.63 -5.13 15.48
N GLN A 113 -4.81 -5.57 14.53
CA GLN A 113 -4.52 -6.99 14.35
C GLN A 113 -3.81 -7.57 15.56
N ARG A 114 -2.92 -6.81 16.19
CA ARG A 114 -2.24 -7.26 17.41
C ARG A 114 -3.23 -7.43 18.55
N HIS A 115 -4.19 -6.52 18.67
CA HIS A 115 -5.26 -6.67 19.67
C HIS A 115 -6.14 -7.86 19.36
N SER A 116 -6.52 -8.02 18.11
CA SER A 116 -7.28 -9.17 17.67
C SER A 116 -6.51 -10.47 17.92
N GLY A 117 -5.19 -10.41 17.79
CA GLY A 117 -4.33 -11.55 18.07
C GLY A 117 -4.40 -12.02 19.51
N ARG A 118 -4.71 -11.15 20.43
CA ARG A 118 -4.91 -11.54 21.83
C ARG A 118 -6.24 -12.25 22.05
N LEU A 119 -7.16 -12.02 21.12
CA LEU A 119 -8.45 -12.70 21.13
C LEU A 119 -8.44 -13.84 20.13
N LYS A 120 -7.28 -14.30 19.79
CA LYS A 120 -7.06 -15.23 18.69
C LYS A 120 -7.71 -16.60 18.86
N ASN A 121 -8.06 -16.91 20.05
CA ASN A 121 -8.74 -18.19 20.28
C ASN A 121 -10.17 -18.17 19.79
N LEU A 122 -10.61 -17.03 19.23
CA LEU A 122 -11.85 -16.96 18.51
C LEU A 122 -11.52 -17.32 17.07
N PRO A 123 -11.75 -18.57 16.68
CA PRO A 123 -11.31 -19.04 15.37
C PRO A 123 -12.04 -18.36 14.24
N ASN A 124 -11.34 -18.18 13.16
CA ASN A 124 -11.87 -17.74 11.86
C ASN A 124 -12.25 -16.27 11.74
N ILE A 125 -12.34 -15.52 12.82
CA ILE A 125 -12.76 -14.13 12.70
C ILE A 125 -11.70 -13.29 11.95
N SER A 126 -10.46 -13.32 12.43
CA SER A 126 -9.42 -12.55 11.79
C SER A 126 -9.10 -13.09 10.39
N PHE A 127 -9.14 -14.40 10.23
CA PHE A 127 -8.93 -15.02 8.93
C PHE A 127 -9.99 -14.58 7.94
N HIS A 128 -11.22 -14.58 8.36
CA HIS A 128 -12.34 -14.17 7.53
C HIS A 128 -12.22 -12.71 7.11
N MET A 129 -11.82 -11.86 8.04
CA MET A 129 -11.59 -10.44 7.75
C MET A 129 -10.47 -10.23 6.74
N GLU A 130 -9.40 -10.99 6.85
CA GLU A 130 -8.31 -10.92 5.89
C GLU A 130 -8.78 -11.24 4.49
N LEU A 131 -9.58 -12.28 4.34
CA LEU A 131 -10.13 -12.64 3.05
C LEU A 131 -11.00 -11.52 2.48
N GLN A 132 -11.80 -10.89 3.32
CA GLN A 132 -12.62 -9.77 2.89
C GLN A 132 -11.77 -8.59 2.45
N LEU A 133 -10.71 -8.29 3.18
CA LEU A 133 -9.81 -7.20 2.82
C LEU A 133 -9.16 -7.44 1.47
N ILE A 134 -8.77 -8.66 1.19
CA ILE A 134 -8.18 -9.02 -0.09
C ILE A 134 -9.20 -8.93 -1.22
N ASN A 135 -10.39 -9.41 -0.98
CA ASN A 135 -11.42 -9.51 -2.02
C ASN A 135 -12.16 -8.21 -2.28
N SER A 136 -12.21 -7.32 -1.34
CA SER A 136 -12.93 -6.06 -1.47
C SER A 136 -12.10 -4.94 -2.08
N GLY A 137 -10.85 -5.24 -2.39
CA GLY A 137 -10.01 -4.28 -3.09
C GLY A 137 -10.46 -4.11 -4.52
#